data_86fabfe91fe6c659d4491b810fab51da
#
_entry.id   86fabfe91fe6c659d4491b810fab51da
#
_cell.length_a   1.000
_cell.length_b   1.000
_cell.length_c   1.000
_cell.angle_alpha   90.00
_cell.angle_beta   90.00
_cell.angle_gamma   90.00
#
_symmetry.space_group_name_H-M   'P 1'
#
loop_
_entity.id
_entity.type
_entity.pdbx_description
1 polymer ?
#
loop_
_entity_poly.entity_id
_entity_poly.type
_entity_poly.pdbx_seq_one_letter_code
_entity_poly.pdbx_strand_id
1 'polypeptide(L)'
;MLSKNVANGGLTASPFLLALTLSLGAAVSLGITRFAYGLLLPPMRADLGWTYTLAGSMNTSNALGYFVGALMTPWLMRRLNAASVMVIGALLASLFMGLSGFFTDSTMLLVQRWLAGVASAWVFITGGVLATRLGALDPSRSGLLIGLYYGGSGIGITLSALLVPTLLNQLGAAQKWHGYANWAWAWWALALLCVIASLVLIAPARAMRPLMTTSTSRESHHRQFRIADFGFALAGYTMFGVGYIGYMTFVIALLREQGASANQIMIFYALLGVACMASFRVWAGLLDRHKSGRALATLNVLLGVATILPALTSAWPVVLLSGIVFGGVFLSVVASTTALIRHNLSAHDWPAGISAFTVVFAAGQIIGPMIVGWIADSAAPVAGASDADGLARGLIFSAMALWLGALFASRQKALQQAP
;
A
#
# COMPACT_ATOMS: atom_id res chain seq x y z
N MET A 1 -33.37 -9.26 14.41
CA MET A 1 -34.43 -8.51 13.70
C MET A 1 -33.89 -7.64 12.53
N LEU A 2 -32.64 -7.18 12.56
CA LEU A 2 -32.02 -6.40 11.44
C LEU A 2 -31.77 -7.18 10.16
N SER A 3 -31.59 -8.51 10.21
CA SER A 3 -31.33 -9.33 9.03
C SER A 3 -32.56 -9.49 8.08
N LYS A 4 -33.77 -9.37 8.60
CA LYS A 4 -35.02 -9.45 7.79
C LYS A 4 -35.35 -8.14 7.08
N ASN A 5 -34.90 -6.98 7.59
CA ASN A 5 -35.13 -5.68 6.92
C ASN A 5 -34.14 -5.40 5.79
N VAL A 6 -32.97 -6.06 5.78
CA VAL A 6 -32.01 -6.00 4.67
C VAL A 6 -32.54 -6.76 3.43
N ALA A 7 -33.34 -7.80 3.64
CA ALA A 7 -33.98 -8.55 2.54
C ALA A 7 -35.15 -7.79 1.87
N ASN A 8 -35.77 -6.80 2.54
CA ASN A 8 -36.85 -5.99 1.99
C ASN A 8 -36.43 -4.60 1.50
N GLY A 9 -35.17 -4.22 1.63
CA GLY A 9 -34.63 -2.92 1.27
C GLY A 9 -33.56 -2.94 0.15
N GLY A 10 -33.79 -3.62 -0.95
CA GLY A 10 -33.11 -3.33 -2.21
C GLY A 10 -31.64 -3.75 -2.36
N LEU A 11 -31.01 -4.44 -1.42
CA LEU A 11 -29.69 -5.06 -1.61
C LEU A 11 -29.86 -6.44 -2.27
N THR A 12 -29.84 -6.46 -3.59
CA THR A 12 -29.91 -7.68 -4.40
C THR A 12 -28.59 -8.46 -4.44
N ALA A 13 -27.47 -7.87 -3.96
CA ALA A 13 -26.15 -8.49 -3.97
C ALA A 13 -25.74 -9.00 -2.59
N SER A 14 -25.09 -10.17 -2.54
CA SER A 14 -24.56 -10.74 -1.29
C SER A 14 -23.48 -9.84 -0.68
N PRO A 15 -23.33 -9.76 0.66
CA PRO A 15 -22.26 -9.00 1.31
C PRO A 15 -20.85 -9.40 0.84
N PHE A 16 -20.64 -10.67 0.51
CA PHE A 16 -19.39 -11.16 -0.04
C PHE A 16 -19.10 -10.57 -1.41
N LEU A 17 -20.05 -10.54 -2.31
CA LEU A 17 -19.90 -9.95 -3.66
C LEU A 17 -19.66 -8.44 -3.56
N LEU A 18 -20.34 -7.74 -2.65
CA LEU A 18 -20.10 -6.32 -2.39
C LEU A 18 -18.67 -6.08 -1.85
N ALA A 19 -18.18 -6.88 -0.91
CA ALA A 19 -16.81 -6.77 -0.42
C ALA A 19 -15.78 -7.05 -1.52
N LEU A 20 -16.02 -8.08 -2.35
CA LEU A 20 -15.16 -8.42 -3.48
C LEU A 20 -15.12 -7.30 -4.53
N THR A 21 -16.24 -6.71 -4.88
CA THR A 21 -16.26 -5.58 -5.82
C THR A 21 -15.68 -4.31 -5.22
N LEU A 22 -15.90 -4.04 -3.94
CA LEU A 22 -15.25 -2.93 -3.23
C LEU A 22 -13.73 -3.09 -3.16
N SER A 23 -13.22 -4.33 -3.15
CA SER A 23 -11.75 -4.59 -3.13
C SER A 23 -11.03 -4.02 -4.35
N LEU A 24 -11.74 -3.81 -5.47
CA LEU A 24 -11.20 -3.09 -6.63
C LEU A 24 -10.76 -1.65 -6.27
N GLY A 25 -11.38 -1.02 -5.27
CA GLY A 25 -10.92 0.27 -4.76
C GLY A 25 -9.52 0.19 -4.17
N ALA A 26 -9.23 -0.81 -3.34
CA ALA A 26 -7.89 -1.03 -2.82
C ALA A 26 -6.89 -1.46 -3.92
N ALA A 27 -7.37 -2.22 -4.92
CA ALA A 27 -6.56 -2.57 -6.10
C ALA A 27 -6.13 -1.33 -6.88
N VAL A 28 -7.06 -0.42 -7.20
CA VAL A 28 -6.76 0.85 -7.87
C VAL A 28 -5.85 1.72 -7.02
N SER A 29 -6.18 1.91 -5.75
CA SER A 29 -5.49 2.84 -4.85
C SER A 29 -4.04 2.45 -4.59
N LEU A 30 -3.80 1.35 -3.89
CA LEU A 30 -2.45 0.94 -3.50
C LEU A 30 -1.84 -0.01 -4.51
N GLY A 31 -2.59 -1.02 -4.96
CA GLY A 31 -2.06 -2.09 -5.80
C GLY A 31 -1.49 -1.57 -7.12
N ILE A 32 -2.26 -0.75 -7.83
CA ILE A 32 -1.88 -0.24 -9.16
C ILE A 32 -1.24 1.14 -9.03
N THR A 33 -1.98 2.15 -8.53
CA THR A 33 -1.51 3.55 -8.54
C THR A 33 -0.20 3.75 -7.81
N ARG A 34 0.05 3.01 -6.74
CA ARG A 34 1.25 3.16 -5.94
C ARG A 34 2.33 2.12 -6.27
N PHE A 35 1.98 0.83 -6.22
CA PHE A 35 2.98 -0.23 -6.25
C PHE A 35 3.40 -0.64 -7.67
N ALA A 36 2.58 -0.42 -8.71
CA ALA A 36 3.00 -0.68 -10.09
C ALA A 36 4.19 0.19 -10.52
N TYR A 37 4.44 1.33 -9.87
CA TYR A 37 5.59 2.17 -10.17
C TYR A 37 6.93 1.43 -10.05
N GLY A 38 7.08 0.51 -9.12
CA GLY A 38 8.30 -0.31 -9.00
C GLY A 38 8.64 -1.10 -10.28
N LEU A 39 7.62 -1.52 -11.04
CA LEU A 39 7.79 -2.17 -12.34
C LEU A 39 8.18 -1.20 -13.46
N LEU A 40 7.75 0.05 -13.37
CA LEU A 40 7.98 1.11 -14.35
C LEU A 40 9.26 1.91 -14.09
N LEU A 41 9.78 1.87 -12.87
CA LEU A 41 10.98 2.62 -12.48
C LEU A 41 12.20 2.29 -13.38
N PRO A 42 12.57 1.02 -13.63
CA PRO A 42 13.74 0.72 -14.44
C PRO A 42 13.65 1.28 -15.87
N PRO A 43 12.58 1.04 -16.66
CA PRO A 43 12.48 1.58 -18.01
C PRO A 43 12.38 3.11 -18.04
N MET A 44 11.68 3.75 -17.08
CA MET A 44 11.62 5.21 -16.98
C MET A 44 12.99 5.81 -16.65
N ARG A 45 13.69 5.21 -15.67
CA ARG A 45 15.04 5.67 -15.31
C ARG A 45 16.00 5.61 -16.50
N ALA A 46 15.99 4.51 -17.24
CA ALA A 46 16.86 4.32 -18.40
C ALA A 46 16.54 5.30 -19.53
N ASP A 47 15.27 5.53 -19.85
CA ASP A 47 14.85 6.43 -20.96
C ASP A 47 15.02 7.92 -20.60
N LEU A 48 14.76 8.29 -19.33
CA LEU A 48 14.78 9.69 -18.87
C LEU A 48 16.10 10.12 -18.21
N GLY A 49 17.07 9.20 -18.10
CA GLY A 49 18.39 9.49 -17.53
C GLY A 49 18.36 9.85 -16.03
N TRP A 50 17.44 9.25 -15.27
CA TRP A 50 17.27 9.59 -13.86
C TRP A 50 18.31 8.96 -12.96
N THR A 51 18.66 9.67 -11.87
CA THR A 51 19.31 9.08 -10.70
C THR A 51 18.30 8.22 -9.91
N TYR A 52 18.79 7.32 -9.07
CA TYR A 52 17.92 6.55 -8.16
C TYR A 52 17.25 7.45 -7.12
N THR A 53 17.90 8.54 -6.70
CA THR A 53 17.31 9.57 -5.84
C THR A 53 16.07 10.20 -6.47
N LEU A 54 16.14 10.60 -7.74
CA LEU A 54 14.99 11.18 -8.46
C LEU A 54 13.90 10.12 -8.68
N ALA A 55 14.27 8.90 -9.02
CA ALA A 55 13.33 7.78 -9.14
C ALA A 55 12.63 7.47 -7.81
N GLY A 56 13.34 7.52 -6.69
CA GLY A 56 12.76 7.40 -5.34
C GLY A 56 11.81 8.55 -5.02
N SER A 57 12.15 9.78 -5.45
CA SER A 57 11.33 10.98 -5.24
C SER A 57 9.94 10.89 -5.87
N MET A 58 9.75 10.09 -6.92
CA MET A 58 8.42 9.81 -7.49
C MET A 58 7.49 9.10 -6.49
N ASN A 59 8.02 8.14 -5.71
CA ASN A 59 7.26 7.50 -4.64
C ASN A 59 7.10 8.38 -3.41
N THR A 60 8.11 9.17 -3.07
CA THR A 60 8.02 10.22 -2.05
C THR A 60 6.90 11.21 -2.38
N SER A 61 6.84 11.70 -3.61
CA SER A 61 5.78 12.61 -4.07
C SER A 61 4.39 11.98 -3.95
N ASN A 62 4.26 10.70 -4.36
CA ASN A 62 3.02 9.96 -4.20
C ASN A 62 2.62 9.78 -2.72
N ALA A 63 3.59 9.48 -1.83
CA ALA A 63 3.34 9.33 -0.40
C ALA A 63 2.91 10.66 0.25
N LEU A 64 3.54 11.77 -0.14
CA LEU A 64 3.16 13.11 0.31
C LEU A 64 1.74 13.46 -0.15
N GLY A 65 1.41 13.17 -1.42
CA GLY A 65 0.05 13.33 -1.94
C GLY A 65 -0.95 12.48 -1.16
N TYR A 66 -0.62 11.22 -0.88
CA TYR A 66 -1.46 10.33 -0.07
C TYR A 66 -1.71 10.88 1.34
N PHE A 67 -0.69 11.44 1.97
CA PHE A 67 -0.82 12.07 3.29
C PHE A 67 -1.78 13.27 3.26
N VAL A 68 -1.60 14.16 2.29
CA VAL A 68 -2.51 15.32 2.10
C VAL A 68 -3.94 14.86 1.81
N GLY A 69 -4.10 13.88 0.92
CA GLY A 69 -5.39 13.28 0.60
C GLY A 69 -6.08 12.66 1.82
N ALA A 70 -5.31 12.00 2.69
CA ALA A 70 -5.82 11.43 3.93
C ALA A 70 -6.36 12.50 4.88
N LEU A 71 -5.65 13.63 5.02
CA LEU A 71 -6.11 14.78 5.82
C LEU A 71 -7.39 15.43 5.25
N MET A 72 -7.53 15.44 3.93
CA MET A 72 -8.72 16.00 3.25
C MET A 72 -9.95 15.07 3.35
N THR A 73 -9.76 13.77 3.47
CA THR A 73 -10.83 12.76 3.39
C THR A 73 -11.98 13.00 4.37
N PRO A 74 -11.77 13.31 5.66
CA PRO A 74 -12.87 13.57 6.60
C PRO A 74 -13.71 14.79 6.21
N TRP A 75 -13.08 15.84 5.67
CA TRP A 75 -13.79 17.03 5.19
C TRP A 75 -14.61 16.70 3.94
N LEU A 76 -14.04 15.96 2.97
CA LEU A 76 -14.76 15.52 1.78
C LEU A 76 -15.97 14.64 2.12
N MET A 77 -15.83 13.70 3.06
CA MET A 77 -16.91 12.81 3.46
C MET A 77 -18.07 13.56 4.14
N ARG A 78 -17.83 14.75 4.73
CA ARG A 78 -18.89 15.62 5.26
C ARG A 78 -19.66 16.36 4.16
N ARG A 79 -19.02 16.63 3.03
CA ARG A 79 -19.64 17.32 1.87
C ARG A 79 -20.25 16.34 0.88
N LEU A 80 -19.56 15.24 0.66
CA LEU A 80 -19.93 14.17 -0.26
C LEU A 80 -19.96 12.87 0.56
N ASN A 81 -20.84 11.93 0.29
CA ASN A 81 -20.80 10.66 0.99
C ASN A 81 -19.55 9.82 0.61
N ALA A 82 -19.12 8.88 1.48
CA ALA A 82 -17.92 8.07 1.27
C ALA A 82 -17.93 7.30 -0.07
N ALA A 83 -19.09 6.82 -0.52
CA ALA A 83 -19.23 6.12 -1.79
C ALA A 83 -18.91 7.03 -2.99
N SER A 84 -19.36 8.28 -2.97
CA SER A 84 -19.04 9.25 -4.02
C SER A 84 -17.57 9.64 -4.01
N VAL A 85 -16.99 9.88 -2.83
CA VAL A 85 -15.55 10.21 -2.68
C VAL A 85 -14.70 9.07 -3.21
N MET A 86 -15.07 7.81 -2.94
CA MET A 86 -14.36 6.63 -3.45
C MET A 86 -14.34 6.59 -4.98
N VAL A 87 -15.49 6.76 -5.62
CA VAL A 87 -15.59 6.71 -7.10
C VAL A 87 -14.86 7.88 -7.76
N ILE A 88 -15.04 9.10 -7.23
CA ILE A 88 -14.35 10.29 -7.74
C ILE A 88 -12.84 10.10 -7.60
N GLY A 89 -12.37 9.66 -6.43
CA GLY A 89 -10.95 9.36 -6.20
C GLY A 89 -10.41 8.33 -7.18
N ALA A 90 -11.15 7.25 -7.43
CA ALA A 90 -10.72 6.19 -8.36
C ALA A 90 -10.58 6.70 -9.81
N LEU A 91 -11.53 7.50 -10.27
CA LEU A 91 -11.48 8.12 -11.61
C LEU A 91 -10.33 9.15 -11.72
N LEU A 92 -10.11 9.96 -10.69
CA LEU A 92 -9.00 10.92 -10.65
C LEU A 92 -7.64 10.21 -10.61
N ALA A 93 -7.51 9.13 -9.82
CA ALA A 93 -6.29 8.33 -9.79
C ALA A 93 -5.99 7.74 -11.18
N SER A 94 -7.01 7.22 -11.86
CA SER A 94 -6.90 6.71 -13.25
C SER A 94 -6.47 7.80 -14.22
N LEU A 95 -7.06 9.00 -14.11
CA LEU A 95 -6.72 10.16 -14.94
C LEU A 95 -5.26 10.57 -14.76
N PHE A 96 -4.79 10.76 -13.51
CA PHE A 96 -3.41 11.19 -13.26
C PHE A 96 -2.39 10.13 -13.67
N MET A 97 -2.72 8.85 -13.56
CA MET A 97 -1.90 7.77 -14.10
C MET A 97 -1.83 7.83 -15.63
N GLY A 98 -2.97 8.02 -16.30
CA GLY A 98 -3.01 8.16 -17.75
C GLY A 98 -2.23 9.38 -18.24
N LEU A 99 -2.35 10.50 -17.55
CA LEU A 99 -1.57 11.71 -17.85
C LEU A 99 -0.06 11.50 -17.69
N SER A 100 0.38 10.65 -16.76
CA SER A 100 1.81 10.34 -16.57
C SER A 100 2.48 9.77 -17.83
N GLY A 101 1.74 9.12 -18.70
CA GLY A 101 2.26 8.60 -19.98
C GLY A 101 2.58 9.68 -21.03
N PHE A 102 2.09 10.91 -20.87
CA PHE A 102 2.31 12.00 -21.82
C PHE A 102 3.48 12.91 -21.47
N PHE A 103 4.01 12.82 -20.25
CA PHE A 103 5.07 13.70 -19.78
C PHE A 103 6.42 12.99 -19.70
N THR A 104 7.48 13.68 -20.13
CA THR A 104 8.87 13.26 -19.93
C THR A 104 9.61 14.19 -18.95
N ASP A 105 9.02 15.35 -18.64
CA ASP A 105 9.56 16.28 -17.65
C ASP A 105 9.36 15.73 -16.24
N SER A 106 10.43 15.72 -15.46
CA SER A 106 10.44 15.15 -14.11
C SER A 106 9.52 15.90 -13.15
N THR A 107 9.41 17.21 -13.28
CA THR A 107 8.56 18.03 -12.42
C THR A 107 7.08 17.71 -12.67
N MET A 108 6.68 17.61 -13.94
CA MET A 108 5.31 17.22 -14.29
C MET A 108 4.98 15.81 -13.81
N LEU A 109 5.90 14.87 -13.91
CA LEU A 109 5.73 13.52 -13.40
C LEU A 109 5.61 13.50 -11.86
N LEU A 110 6.41 14.30 -11.14
CA LEU A 110 6.28 14.45 -9.68
C LEU A 110 4.89 15.00 -9.30
N VAL A 111 4.38 15.99 -10.04
CA VAL A 111 3.03 16.54 -9.82
C VAL A 111 1.96 15.49 -10.07
N GLN A 112 2.05 14.72 -11.18
CA GLN A 112 1.11 13.64 -11.46
C GLN A 112 1.13 12.57 -10.36
N ARG A 113 2.33 12.19 -9.88
CA ARG A 113 2.48 11.24 -8.78
C ARG A 113 1.87 11.76 -7.48
N TRP A 114 2.02 13.05 -7.19
CA TRP A 114 1.42 13.71 -6.03
C TRP A 114 -0.11 13.69 -6.10
N LEU A 115 -0.68 14.13 -7.23
CA LEU A 115 -2.13 14.14 -7.46
C LEU A 115 -2.73 12.73 -7.41
N ALA A 116 -2.07 11.75 -8.03
CA ALA A 116 -2.45 10.35 -7.94
C ALA A 116 -2.43 9.84 -6.50
N GLY A 117 -1.47 10.28 -5.69
CA GLY A 117 -1.41 9.98 -4.26
C GLY A 117 -2.60 10.53 -3.48
N VAL A 118 -2.97 11.81 -3.70
CA VAL A 118 -4.15 12.45 -3.10
C VAL A 118 -5.41 11.63 -3.42
N ALA A 119 -5.64 11.36 -4.70
CA ALA A 119 -6.81 10.61 -5.17
C ALA A 119 -6.84 9.18 -4.59
N SER A 120 -5.67 8.52 -4.53
CA SER A 120 -5.48 7.19 -3.97
C SER A 120 -5.89 7.11 -2.48
N ALA A 121 -5.55 8.12 -1.68
CA ALA A 121 -5.95 8.19 -0.27
C ALA A 121 -7.47 8.25 -0.12
N TRP A 122 -8.15 9.04 -0.96
CA TRP A 122 -9.61 9.13 -0.94
C TRP A 122 -10.26 7.77 -1.20
N VAL A 123 -9.76 7.03 -2.19
CA VAL A 123 -10.28 5.69 -2.50
C VAL A 123 -10.07 4.72 -1.34
N PHE A 124 -8.82 4.63 -0.85
CA PHE A 124 -8.46 3.62 0.14
C PHE A 124 -9.17 3.81 1.47
N ILE A 125 -9.23 5.06 1.95
CA ILE A 125 -9.85 5.38 3.23
C ILE A 125 -11.37 5.22 3.16
N THR A 126 -12.01 5.76 2.13
CA THR A 126 -13.47 5.68 2.03
C THR A 126 -13.96 4.27 1.73
N GLY A 127 -13.21 3.50 0.93
CA GLY A 127 -13.50 2.09 0.71
C GLY A 127 -13.34 1.25 1.98
N GLY A 128 -12.34 1.55 2.82
CA GLY A 128 -12.18 0.96 4.15
C GLY A 128 -13.37 1.26 5.07
N VAL A 129 -13.89 2.49 5.04
CA VAL A 129 -15.12 2.86 5.78
C VAL A 129 -16.32 2.04 5.28
N LEU A 130 -16.48 1.90 3.96
CA LEU A 130 -17.56 1.10 3.39
C LEU A 130 -17.43 -0.38 3.75
N ALA A 131 -16.22 -0.95 3.68
CA ALA A 131 -15.95 -2.33 4.06
C ALA A 131 -16.25 -2.60 5.55
N THR A 132 -15.90 -1.65 6.43
CA THR A 132 -16.21 -1.74 7.87
C THR A 132 -17.71 -1.72 8.11
N ARG A 133 -18.46 -0.87 7.42
CA ARG A 133 -19.94 -0.84 7.52
C ARG A 133 -20.58 -2.11 6.98
N LEU A 134 -20.05 -2.65 5.89
CA LEU A 134 -20.50 -3.93 5.35
C LEU A 134 -20.23 -5.07 6.33
N GLY A 135 -19.07 -5.07 6.99
CA GLY A 135 -18.75 -6.02 8.06
C GLY A 135 -19.68 -5.92 9.27
N ALA A 136 -20.19 -4.72 9.59
CA ALA A 136 -21.15 -4.53 10.66
C ALA A 136 -22.54 -5.14 10.38
N LEU A 137 -22.90 -5.38 9.12
CA LEU A 137 -24.15 -6.06 8.73
C LEU A 137 -24.08 -7.58 8.97
N ASP A 138 -22.87 -8.17 8.94
CA ASP A 138 -22.63 -9.58 9.23
C ASP A 138 -21.45 -9.70 10.20
N PRO A 139 -21.69 -9.55 11.52
CA PRO A 139 -20.63 -9.60 12.53
C PRO A 139 -19.85 -10.92 12.53
N SER A 140 -20.49 -12.04 12.13
CA SER A 140 -19.86 -13.36 12.10
C SER A 140 -18.77 -13.46 11.00
N ARG A 141 -18.87 -12.65 9.94
CA ARG A 141 -17.94 -12.60 8.80
C ARG A 141 -17.24 -11.25 8.63
N SER A 142 -17.38 -10.37 9.61
CA SER A 142 -16.84 -9.00 9.55
C SER A 142 -15.36 -8.96 9.19
N GLY A 143 -14.52 -9.76 9.85
CA GLY A 143 -13.10 -9.87 9.56
C GLY A 143 -12.80 -10.33 8.13
N LEU A 144 -13.59 -11.28 7.60
CA LEU A 144 -13.45 -11.76 6.23
C LEU A 144 -13.78 -10.65 5.22
N LEU A 145 -14.89 -9.93 5.42
CA LEU A 145 -15.35 -8.89 4.50
C LEU A 145 -14.38 -7.70 4.45
N ILE A 146 -13.87 -7.27 5.61
CA ILE A 146 -12.86 -6.21 5.71
C ILE A 146 -11.53 -6.68 5.13
N GLY A 147 -11.10 -7.90 5.46
CA GLY A 147 -9.88 -8.50 4.92
C GLY A 147 -9.92 -8.64 3.39
N LEU A 148 -11.07 -8.98 2.83
CA LEU A 148 -11.27 -9.07 1.38
C LEU A 148 -11.07 -7.71 0.70
N TYR A 149 -11.59 -6.62 1.28
CA TYR A 149 -11.36 -5.27 0.78
C TYR A 149 -9.87 -4.93 0.73
N TYR A 150 -9.15 -5.08 1.83
CA TYR A 150 -7.72 -4.75 1.89
C TYR A 150 -6.86 -5.69 1.03
N GLY A 151 -7.28 -6.96 0.89
CA GLY A 151 -6.69 -7.93 -0.03
C GLY A 151 -6.70 -7.50 -1.49
N GLY A 152 -7.61 -6.60 -1.86
CA GLY A 152 -7.66 -5.97 -3.19
C GLY A 152 -6.35 -5.32 -3.60
N SER A 153 -5.54 -4.80 -2.66
CA SER A 153 -4.20 -4.29 -2.97
C SER A 153 -3.32 -5.37 -3.61
N GLY A 154 -3.40 -6.61 -3.14
CA GLY A 154 -2.71 -7.76 -3.74
C GLY A 154 -3.23 -8.09 -5.14
N ILE A 155 -4.54 -7.95 -5.39
CA ILE A 155 -5.12 -8.09 -6.75
C ILE A 155 -4.48 -7.07 -7.68
N GLY A 156 -4.40 -5.80 -7.28
CA GLY A 156 -3.79 -4.73 -8.07
C GLY A 156 -2.30 -4.98 -8.37
N ILE A 157 -1.54 -5.45 -7.37
CA ILE A 157 -0.12 -5.83 -7.55
C ILE A 157 -0.01 -6.96 -8.56
N THR A 158 -0.82 -8.03 -8.42
CA THR A 158 -0.79 -9.18 -9.33
C THR A 158 -1.16 -8.79 -10.76
N LEU A 159 -2.20 -7.99 -10.95
CA LEU A 159 -2.60 -7.51 -12.28
C LEU A 159 -1.52 -6.63 -12.92
N SER A 160 -0.89 -5.75 -12.14
CA SER A 160 0.24 -4.93 -12.62
C SER A 160 1.44 -5.80 -13.01
N ALA A 161 1.72 -6.84 -12.22
CA ALA A 161 2.80 -7.80 -12.49
C ALA A 161 2.60 -8.57 -13.80
N LEU A 162 1.37 -8.92 -14.13
CA LEU A 162 1.05 -9.60 -15.37
C LEU A 162 1.05 -8.65 -16.57
N LEU A 163 0.56 -7.43 -16.39
CA LEU A 163 0.38 -6.47 -17.48
C LEU A 163 1.67 -5.76 -17.89
N VAL A 164 2.41 -5.19 -16.92
CA VAL A 164 3.53 -4.29 -17.22
C VAL A 164 4.71 -5.02 -17.88
N PRO A 165 5.28 -6.11 -17.31
CA PRO A 165 6.39 -6.80 -17.96
C PRO A 165 6.04 -7.39 -19.31
N THR A 166 4.79 -7.85 -19.49
CA THR A 166 4.31 -8.38 -20.78
C THR A 166 4.31 -7.30 -21.85
N LEU A 167 3.75 -6.12 -21.55
CA LEU A 167 3.74 -4.99 -22.47
C LEU A 167 5.15 -4.49 -22.80
N LEU A 168 5.99 -4.32 -21.78
CA LEU A 168 7.37 -3.86 -21.97
C LEU A 168 8.18 -4.84 -22.84
N ASN A 169 7.95 -6.14 -22.69
CA ASN A 169 8.62 -7.16 -23.49
C ASN A 169 8.12 -7.18 -24.95
N GLN A 170 6.81 -7.03 -25.17
CA GLN A 170 6.22 -7.01 -26.53
C GLN A 170 6.61 -5.75 -27.32
N LEU A 171 6.68 -4.60 -26.64
CA LEU A 171 7.01 -3.32 -27.29
C LEU A 171 8.52 -3.11 -27.49
N GLY A 172 9.37 -3.92 -26.81
CA GLY A 172 10.83 -3.79 -26.88
C GLY A 172 11.37 -2.56 -26.13
N ALA A 173 12.59 -2.68 -25.60
CA ALA A 173 13.17 -1.62 -24.77
C ALA A 173 13.59 -0.36 -25.53
N ALA A 174 13.90 -0.48 -26.82
CA ALA A 174 14.51 0.59 -27.63
C ALA A 174 13.56 1.25 -28.63
N GLN A 175 12.33 0.78 -28.79
CA GLN A 175 11.41 1.31 -29.81
C GLN A 175 10.38 2.28 -29.19
N LYS A 176 10.38 3.51 -29.73
CA LYS A 176 9.25 4.43 -29.53
C LYS A 176 8.11 4.03 -30.47
N TRP A 177 6.98 3.62 -29.88
CA TRP A 177 5.77 3.33 -30.63
C TRP A 177 4.93 4.60 -30.77
N HIS A 178 4.64 5.01 -32.01
CA HIS A 178 3.94 6.27 -32.30
C HIS A 178 4.56 7.49 -31.56
N GLY A 179 5.89 7.52 -31.42
CA GLY A 179 6.61 8.61 -30.74
C GLY A 179 6.72 8.53 -29.22
N TYR A 180 6.06 7.53 -28.60
CA TYR A 180 6.06 7.34 -27.13
C TYR A 180 6.90 6.14 -26.72
N ALA A 181 7.60 6.28 -25.58
CA ALA A 181 8.36 5.20 -24.97
C ALA A 181 7.45 4.05 -24.49
N ASN A 182 8.00 2.84 -24.36
CA ASN A 182 7.25 1.65 -23.94
C ASN A 182 6.61 1.80 -22.53
N TRP A 183 7.27 2.51 -21.61
CA TRP A 183 6.73 2.77 -20.26
C TRP A 183 5.49 3.68 -20.30
N ALA A 184 5.34 4.56 -21.28
CA ALA A 184 4.14 5.39 -21.46
C ALA A 184 2.91 4.52 -21.77
N TRP A 185 3.07 3.54 -22.66
CA TRP A 185 2.02 2.57 -22.98
C TRP A 185 1.61 1.73 -21.78
N ALA A 186 2.59 1.37 -20.92
CA ALA A 186 2.29 0.67 -19.68
C ALA A 186 1.50 1.55 -18.69
N TRP A 187 1.80 2.85 -18.58
CA TRP A 187 0.97 3.78 -17.81
C TRP A 187 -0.46 3.86 -18.35
N TRP A 188 -0.65 3.95 -19.66
CA TRP A 188 -2.00 3.99 -20.26
C TRP A 188 -2.78 2.69 -20.08
N ALA A 189 -2.12 1.56 -20.19
CA ALA A 189 -2.76 0.26 -19.94
C ALA A 189 -3.19 0.10 -18.48
N LEU A 190 -2.35 0.52 -17.53
CA LEU A 190 -2.71 0.56 -16.11
C LEU A 190 -3.84 1.55 -15.82
N ALA A 191 -3.82 2.72 -16.46
CA ALA A 191 -4.90 3.70 -16.34
C ALA A 191 -6.21 3.17 -16.89
N LEU A 192 -6.21 2.49 -18.03
CA LEU A 192 -7.40 1.84 -18.61
C LEU A 192 -7.95 0.77 -17.66
N LEU A 193 -7.08 -0.07 -17.08
CA LEU A 193 -7.47 -1.06 -16.08
C LEU A 193 -8.12 -0.41 -14.86
N CYS A 194 -7.54 0.71 -14.39
CA CYS A 194 -8.11 1.49 -13.28
C CYS A 194 -9.45 2.13 -13.64
N VAL A 195 -9.64 2.64 -14.87
CA VAL A 195 -10.93 3.16 -15.34
C VAL A 195 -11.99 2.05 -15.32
N ILE A 196 -11.68 0.87 -15.86
CA ILE A 196 -12.60 -0.27 -15.86
C ILE A 196 -12.98 -0.65 -14.42
N ALA A 197 -12.00 -0.78 -13.53
CA ALA A 197 -12.24 -1.05 -12.11
C ALA A 197 -13.09 0.04 -11.45
N SER A 198 -12.85 1.32 -11.78
CA SER A 198 -13.61 2.46 -11.26
C SER A 198 -15.06 2.46 -11.71
N LEU A 199 -15.32 2.06 -12.94
CA LEU A 199 -16.70 1.91 -13.46
C LEU A 199 -17.44 0.77 -12.75
N VAL A 200 -16.77 -0.36 -12.50
CA VAL A 200 -17.33 -1.48 -11.72
C VAL A 200 -17.64 -1.05 -10.28
N LEU A 201 -16.82 -0.19 -9.67
CA LEU A 201 -17.04 0.34 -8.33
C LEU A 201 -18.31 1.20 -8.19
N ILE A 202 -18.87 1.72 -9.28
CA ILE A 202 -20.09 2.55 -9.22
C ILE A 202 -21.28 1.77 -8.66
N ALA A 203 -21.44 0.51 -9.05
CA ALA A 203 -22.56 -0.32 -8.62
C ALA A 203 -22.55 -0.59 -7.10
N PRO A 204 -21.48 -1.16 -6.50
CA PRO A 204 -21.42 -1.37 -5.05
C PRO A 204 -21.43 -0.05 -4.27
N ALA A 205 -20.82 1.02 -4.79
CA ALA A 205 -20.85 2.33 -4.16
C ALA A 205 -22.29 2.88 -4.06
N ARG A 206 -23.10 2.72 -5.11
CA ARG A 206 -24.53 3.10 -5.08
C ARG A 206 -25.32 2.23 -4.10
N ALA A 207 -25.11 0.93 -4.09
CA ALA A 207 -25.79 -0.01 -3.19
C ALA A 207 -25.50 0.28 -1.70
N MET A 208 -24.31 0.81 -1.39
CA MET A 208 -23.89 1.13 -0.02
C MET A 208 -24.36 2.51 0.47
N ARG A 209 -24.88 3.40 -0.41
CA ARG A 209 -25.34 4.74 -0.01
C ARG A 209 -26.36 4.78 1.13
N PRO A 210 -27.41 3.93 1.13
CA PRO A 210 -28.42 3.97 2.22
C PRO A 210 -27.86 3.62 3.58
N LEU A 211 -26.78 2.84 3.65
CA LEU A 211 -26.12 2.42 4.91
C LEU A 211 -25.29 3.54 5.56
N MET A 212 -25.17 4.71 4.91
CA MET A 212 -24.34 5.82 5.36
C MET A 212 -25.05 6.79 6.31
N THR A 213 -26.37 6.69 6.46
CA THR A 213 -27.18 7.68 7.19
C THR A 213 -27.37 7.38 8.68
N THR A 214 -26.89 6.24 9.18
CA THR A 214 -27.05 5.87 10.58
C THR A 214 -25.71 5.83 11.32
N SER A 215 -25.37 6.90 12.03
CA SER A 215 -24.33 6.88 13.05
C SER A 215 -24.83 7.62 14.30
N THR A 216 -25.18 6.86 15.31
CA THR A 216 -25.36 7.34 16.69
C THR A 216 -24.14 6.92 17.49
N SER A 217 -23.27 7.87 17.80
CA SER A 217 -22.19 7.67 18.78
C SER A 217 -22.77 7.87 20.17
N ARG A 218 -22.69 6.82 21.01
CA ARG A 218 -22.88 6.93 22.46
C ARG A 218 -21.55 7.36 23.08
N GLU A 219 -21.57 8.46 23.81
CA GLU A 219 -20.46 8.91 24.64
C GLU A 219 -20.26 7.94 25.80
N SER A 220 -19.04 7.47 25.98
CA SER A 220 -18.59 6.77 27.19
C SER A 220 -17.26 7.36 27.65
N HIS A 221 -17.16 7.69 28.95
CA HIS A 221 -15.93 8.18 29.58
C HIS A 221 -14.88 7.08 29.60
N HIS A 222 -13.77 7.26 28.85
CA HIS A 222 -12.65 6.34 28.82
C HIS A 222 -11.31 7.10 28.65
N ARG A 223 -10.21 6.42 28.93
CA ARG A 223 -8.84 6.94 28.87
C ARG A 223 -8.53 7.53 27.48
N GLN A 224 -8.19 8.83 27.42
CA GLN A 224 -7.85 9.53 26.18
C GLN A 224 -6.54 9.00 25.60
N PHE A 225 -6.45 8.99 24.26
CA PHE A 225 -5.20 8.66 23.56
C PHE A 225 -4.07 9.63 23.95
N ARG A 226 -2.94 9.07 24.39
CA ARG A 226 -1.71 9.82 24.68
C ARG A 226 -0.55 9.26 23.85
N ILE A 227 0.12 10.10 23.09
CA ILE A 227 1.27 9.72 22.25
C ILE A 227 2.35 8.99 23.07
N ALA A 228 2.61 9.44 24.29
CA ALA A 228 3.60 8.86 25.17
C ALA A 228 3.36 7.38 25.50
N ASP A 229 2.08 6.97 25.57
CA ASP A 229 1.71 5.58 25.89
C ASP A 229 2.03 4.60 24.74
N PHE A 230 2.19 5.12 23.51
CA PHE A 230 2.46 4.35 22.28
C PHE A 230 3.79 4.70 21.62
N GLY A 231 4.66 5.46 22.27
CA GLY A 231 5.88 6.01 21.71
C GLY A 231 6.77 4.96 21.03
N PHE A 232 6.97 3.81 21.65
CA PHE A 232 7.74 2.72 21.07
C PHE A 232 7.08 2.09 19.83
N ALA A 233 5.76 1.90 19.84
CA ALA A 233 5.06 1.38 18.70
C ALA A 233 5.02 2.39 17.54
N LEU A 234 4.85 3.69 17.83
CA LEU A 234 4.91 4.77 16.84
C LEU A 234 6.29 4.83 16.19
N ALA A 235 7.38 4.79 16.97
CA ALA A 235 8.74 4.74 16.44
C ALA A 235 8.97 3.49 15.59
N GLY A 236 8.52 2.32 16.06
CA GLY A 236 8.59 1.06 15.31
C GLY A 236 7.85 1.11 13.98
N TYR A 237 6.70 1.76 13.95
CA TYR A 237 5.89 1.90 12.74
C TYR A 237 6.43 2.97 11.77
N THR A 238 7.10 4.00 12.29
CA THR A 238 7.86 4.95 11.44
C THR A 238 8.97 4.22 10.69
N MET A 239 9.74 3.38 11.39
CA MET A 239 10.80 2.58 10.78
C MET A 239 10.28 1.57 9.77
N PHE A 240 9.11 0.98 10.02
CA PHE A 240 8.41 0.19 9.01
C PHE A 240 8.13 1.02 7.76
N GLY A 241 7.61 2.24 7.91
CA GLY A 241 7.35 3.16 6.79
C GLY A 241 8.59 3.42 5.94
N VAL A 242 9.75 3.63 6.59
CA VAL A 242 11.04 3.84 5.91
C VAL A 242 11.48 2.59 5.15
N GLY A 243 11.45 1.42 5.80
CA GLY A 243 12.05 0.21 5.25
C GLY A 243 11.23 -0.44 4.15
N TYR A 244 9.90 -0.65 4.37
CA TYR A 244 9.10 -1.41 3.42
C TYR A 244 8.99 -0.73 2.05
N ILE A 245 8.92 0.62 2.03
CA ILE A 245 8.74 1.35 0.78
C ILE A 245 10.02 1.36 -0.05
N GLY A 246 11.20 1.26 0.58
CA GLY A 246 12.47 1.05 -0.10
C GLY A 246 12.45 -0.24 -0.92
N TYR A 247 12.03 -1.35 -0.32
CA TYR A 247 11.87 -2.61 -1.04
C TYR A 247 10.87 -2.49 -2.18
N MET A 248 9.65 -2.02 -1.93
CA MET A 248 8.61 -1.90 -2.96
C MET A 248 8.99 -0.97 -4.12
N THR A 249 9.88 -0.02 -3.89
CA THR A 249 10.35 0.91 -4.92
C THR A 249 11.47 0.31 -5.75
N PHE A 250 12.45 -0.34 -5.13
CA PHE A 250 13.75 -0.64 -5.75
C PHE A 250 14.04 -2.12 -5.96
N VAL A 251 13.26 -3.05 -5.38
CA VAL A 251 13.53 -4.49 -5.55
C VAL A 251 13.52 -4.91 -7.02
N ILE A 252 12.60 -4.39 -7.83
CA ILE A 252 12.54 -4.72 -9.26
C ILE A 252 13.75 -4.15 -10.02
N ALA A 253 14.21 -2.95 -9.65
CA ALA A 253 15.43 -2.38 -10.21
C ALA A 253 16.64 -3.26 -9.89
N LEU A 254 16.80 -3.68 -8.62
CA LEU A 254 17.86 -4.60 -8.22
C LEU A 254 17.82 -5.92 -9.01
N LEU A 255 16.63 -6.54 -9.10
CA LEU A 255 16.50 -7.80 -9.85
C LEU A 255 16.87 -7.64 -11.34
N ARG A 256 16.53 -6.50 -11.95
CA ARG A 256 16.93 -6.16 -13.33
C ARG A 256 18.44 -6.04 -13.48
N GLU A 257 19.10 -5.30 -12.58
CA GLU A 257 20.55 -5.15 -12.57
C GLU A 257 21.26 -6.50 -12.29
N GLN A 258 20.63 -7.41 -11.57
CA GLN A 258 21.09 -8.79 -11.36
C GLN A 258 20.80 -9.74 -12.55
N GLY A 259 20.23 -9.23 -13.64
CA GLY A 259 19.97 -9.99 -14.86
C GLY A 259 18.66 -10.78 -14.88
N ALA A 260 17.71 -10.48 -13.98
CA ALA A 260 16.42 -11.16 -13.98
C ALA A 260 15.63 -10.86 -15.27
N SER A 261 15.09 -11.91 -15.89
CA SER A 261 14.25 -11.80 -17.09
C SER A 261 12.88 -11.17 -16.78
N ALA A 262 12.21 -10.68 -17.82
CA ALA A 262 10.85 -10.15 -17.69
C ALA A 262 9.88 -11.16 -17.07
N ASN A 263 10.00 -12.45 -17.44
CA ASN A 263 9.17 -13.52 -16.89
C ASN A 263 9.46 -13.77 -15.40
N GLN A 264 10.71 -13.71 -14.97
CA GLN A 264 11.08 -13.84 -13.57
C GLN A 264 10.50 -12.68 -12.76
N ILE A 265 10.60 -11.45 -13.25
CA ILE A 265 10.00 -10.29 -12.60
C ILE A 265 8.48 -10.41 -12.51
N MET A 266 7.82 -10.84 -13.59
CA MET A 266 6.39 -11.10 -13.61
C MET A 266 5.99 -12.10 -12.52
N ILE A 267 6.65 -13.26 -12.47
CA ILE A 267 6.36 -14.32 -11.49
C ILE A 267 6.61 -13.81 -10.05
N PHE A 268 7.76 -13.18 -9.82
CA PHE A 268 8.13 -12.64 -8.52
C PHE A 268 7.06 -11.67 -7.97
N TYR A 269 6.69 -10.68 -8.78
CA TYR A 269 5.78 -9.64 -8.34
C TYR A 269 4.32 -10.12 -8.28
N ALA A 270 3.93 -11.06 -9.14
CA ALA A 270 2.63 -11.72 -9.08
C ALA A 270 2.48 -12.56 -7.80
N LEU A 271 3.48 -13.35 -7.44
CA LEU A 271 3.47 -14.15 -6.21
C LEU A 271 3.47 -13.26 -4.96
N LEU A 272 4.20 -12.13 -4.97
CA LEU A 272 4.13 -11.12 -3.92
C LEU A 272 2.69 -10.60 -3.77
N GLY A 273 2.00 -10.30 -4.86
CA GLY A 273 0.60 -9.86 -4.83
C GLY A 273 -0.35 -10.94 -4.32
N VAL A 274 -0.20 -12.18 -4.75
CA VAL A 274 -0.99 -13.32 -4.24
C VAL A 274 -0.78 -13.55 -2.75
N ALA A 275 0.47 -13.51 -2.30
CA ALA A 275 0.79 -13.62 -0.88
C ALA A 275 0.18 -12.47 -0.05
N CYS A 276 0.16 -11.26 -0.62
CA CYS A 276 -0.51 -10.10 -0.01
C CYS A 276 -2.02 -10.34 0.19
N MET A 277 -2.71 -10.96 -0.77
CA MET A 277 -4.13 -11.33 -0.60
C MET A 277 -4.35 -12.33 0.55
N ALA A 278 -3.43 -13.25 0.76
CA ALA A 278 -3.52 -14.26 1.81
C ALA A 278 -3.15 -13.74 3.21
N SER A 279 -2.43 -12.62 3.29
CA SER A 279 -1.79 -12.12 4.52
C SER A 279 -2.75 -11.93 5.69
N PHE A 280 -3.97 -11.41 5.45
CA PHE A 280 -4.96 -11.15 6.50
C PHE A 280 -5.40 -12.44 7.21
N ARG A 281 -5.46 -13.55 6.48
CA ARG A 281 -5.86 -14.83 7.03
C ARG A 281 -4.72 -15.47 7.84
N VAL A 282 -3.51 -15.38 7.32
CA VAL A 282 -2.31 -15.98 7.91
C VAL A 282 -2.01 -15.38 9.28
N TRP A 283 -2.12 -14.06 9.42
CA TRP A 283 -1.68 -13.36 10.63
C TRP A 283 -2.80 -13.02 11.62
N ALA A 284 -4.07 -13.34 11.33
CA ALA A 284 -5.20 -13.03 12.19
C ALA A 284 -4.97 -13.50 13.64
N GLY A 285 -4.55 -14.76 13.84
CA GLY A 285 -4.30 -15.30 15.17
C GLY A 285 -3.16 -14.61 15.94
N LEU A 286 -2.12 -14.12 15.24
CA LEU A 286 -1.05 -13.34 15.86
C LEU A 286 -1.57 -11.99 16.35
N LEU A 287 -2.39 -11.33 15.53
CA LEU A 287 -2.95 -10.01 15.82
C LEU A 287 -3.95 -10.05 16.98
N ASP A 288 -4.75 -11.10 17.05
CA ASP A 288 -5.78 -11.26 18.10
C ASP A 288 -5.16 -11.62 19.46
N ARG A 289 -4.06 -12.40 19.47
CA ARG A 289 -3.43 -12.88 20.71
C ARG A 289 -2.60 -11.82 21.44
N HIS A 290 -2.00 -10.86 20.71
CA HIS A 290 -1.01 -9.94 21.28
C HIS A 290 -1.57 -8.54 21.47
N LYS A 291 -1.74 -8.14 22.72
CA LYS A 291 -2.17 -6.78 23.12
C LYS A 291 -1.01 -5.77 23.19
N SER A 292 0.23 -6.23 23.06
CA SER A 292 1.46 -5.44 23.09
C SER A 292 2.02 -5.24 21.68
N GLY A 293 3.16 -4.55 21.55
CA GLY A 293 3.86 -4.37 20.28
C GLY A 293 4.49 -5.63 19.68
N ARG A 294 4.30 -6.82 20.30
CA ARG A 294 4.92 -8.08 19.82
C ARG A 294 4.50 -8.45 18.40
N ALA A 295 3.22 -8.26 18.03
CA ALA A 295 2.76 -8.55 16.66
C ALA A 295 3.51 -7.67 15.65
N LEU A 296 3.57 -6.35 15.89
CA LEU A 296 4.31 -5.40 15.07
C LEU A 296 5.80 -5.77 14.99
N ALA A 297 6.43 -6.15 16.11
CA ALA A 297 7.82 -6.54 16.16
C ALA A 297 8.10 -7.80 15.32
N THR A 298 7.31 -8.86 15.50
CA THR A 298 7.47 -10.12 14.77
C THR A 298 7.34 -9.91 13.25
N LEU A 299 6.33 -9.15 12.83
CA LEU A 299 6.10 -8.86 11.42
C LEU A 299 7.24 -8.02 10.82
N ASN A 300 7.77 -7.03 11.57
CA ASN A 300 8.92 -6.24 11.12
C ASN A 300 10.20 -7.09 11.01
N VAL A 301 10.44 -8.06 11.91
CA VAL A 301 11.57 -8.99 11.77
C VAL A 301 11.47 -9.79 10.47
N LEU A 302 10.31 -10.37 10.20
CA LEU A 302 10.08 -11.16 8.98
C LEU A 302 10.24 -10.31 7.71
N LEU A 303 9.74 -9.07 7.75
CA LEU A 303 9.92 -8.13 6.64
C LEU A 303 11.39 -7.77 6.43
N GLY A 304 12.15 -7.51 7.49
CA GLY A 304 13.57 -7.24 7.41
C GLY A 304 14.34 -8.38 6.78
N VAL A 305 14.02 -9.64 7.20
CA VAL A 305 14.60 -10.83 6.58
C VAL A 305 14.21 -10.90 5.09
N ALA A 306 12.96 -10.74 4.74
CA ALA A 306 12.53 -10.75 3.34
C ALA A 306 13.24 -9.67 2.52
N THR A 307 13.38 -8.47 3.08
CA THR A 307 13.97 -7.30 2.39
C THR A 307 15.45 -7.49 2.08
N ILE A 308 16.22 -8.13 2.97
CA ILE A 308 17.67 -8.28 2.79
C ILE A 308 18.03 -9.41 1.82
N LEU A 309 17.18 -10.41 1.65
CA LEU A 309 17.52 -11.61 0.85
C LEU A 309 17.96 -11.30 -0.59
N PRO A 310 17.26 -10.45 -1.38
CA PRO A 310 17.68 -10.11 -2.74
C PRO A 310 18.98 -9.30 -2.79
N ALA A 311 19.34 -8.61 -1.70
CA ALA A 311 20.61 -7.89 -1.60
C ALA A 311 21.81 -8.81 -1.33
N LEU A 312 21.58 -10.00 -0.75
CA LEU A 312 22.63 -10.95 -0.43
C LEU A 312 22.86 -12.00 -1.52
N THR A 313 21.85 -12.28 -2.35
CA THR A 313 21.93 -13.31 -3.38
C THR A 313 20.94 -13.10 -4.51
N SER A 314 21.36 -13.46 -5.72
CA SER A 314 20.51 -13.52 -6.91
C SER A 314 19.91 -14.91 -7.14
N ALA A 315 20.11 -15.89 -6.21
CA ALA A 315 19.56 -17.23 -6.31
C ALA A 315 18.03 -17.19 -6.38
N TRP A 316 17.47 -17.62 -7.50
CA TRP A 316 16.07 -17.45 -7.84
C TRP A 316 15.09 -17.97 -6.77
N PRO A 317 15.27 -19.17 -6.17
CA PRO A 317 14.37 -19.64 -5.10
C PRO A 317 14.36 -18.72 -3.87
N VAL A 318 15.52 -18.13 -3.53
CA VAL A 318 15.63 -17.21 -2.37
C VAL A 318 14.96 -15.88 -2.67
N VAL A 319 15.13 -15.37 -3.89
CA VAL A 319 14.45 -14.17 -4.37
C VAL A 319 12.93 -14.37 -4.36
N LEU A 320 12.42 -15.50 -4.84
CA LEU A 320 10.99 -15.81 -4.78
C LEU A 320 10.48 -15.87 -3.33
N LEU A 321 11.22 -16.54 -2.45
CA LEU A 321 10.86 -16.61 -1.02
C LEU A 321 10.79 -15.20 -0.40
N SER A 322 11.73 -14.32 -0.75
CA SER A 322 11.68 -12.90 -0.35
C SER A 322 10.37 -12.24 -0.74
N GLY A 323 9.97 -12.35 -2.01
CA GLY A 323 8.73 -11.76 -2.51
C GLY A 323 7.48 -12.32 -1.82
N ILE A 324 7.41 -13.64 -1.63
CA ILE A 324 6.28 -14.31 -0.97
C ILE A 324 6.17 -13.87 0.51
N VAL A 325 7.28 -13.89 1.24
CA VAL A 325 7.30 -13.49 2.65
C VAL A 325 6.97 -12.01 2.78
N PHE A 326 7.60 -11.17 1.95
CA PHE A 326 7.32 -9.73 1.97
C PHE A 326 5.85 -9.45 1.69
N GLY A 327 5.29 -9.98 0.60
CA GLY A 327 3.88 -9.80 0.24
C GLY A 327 2.96 -10.30 1.34
N GLY A 328 3.24 -11.49 1.88
CA GLY A 328 2.43 -12.11 2.95
C GLY A 328 2.48 -11.39 4.30
N VAL A 329 3.37 -10.41 4.48
CA VAL A 329 3.58 -9.75 5.78
C VAL A 329 3.26 -8.25 5.76
N PHE A 330 3.64 -7.50 4.72
CA PHE A 330 3.72 -6.03 4.81
C PHE A 330 2.39 -5.33 5.10
N LEU A 331 1.25 -5.78 4.55
CA LEU A 331 -0.05 -5.20 4.92
C LEU A 331 -0.53 -5.64 6.30
N SER A 332 -0.08 -6.78 6.79
CA SER A 332 -0.39 -7.23 8.15
C SER A 332 0.35 -6.43 9.22
N VAL A 333 1.48 -5.79 8.90
CA VAL A 333 2.10 -4.78 9.77
C VAL A 333 1.15 -3.60 9.99
N VAL A 334 0.50 -3.10 8.92
CA VAL A 334 -0.52 -2.04 9.04
C VAL A 334 -1.69 -2.48 9.91
N ALA A 335 -2.17 -3.72 9.70
CA ALA A 335 -3.26 -4.27 10.51
C ALA A 335 -2.87 -4.44 12.00
N SER A 336 -1.60 -4.73 12.29
CA SER A 336 -1.12 -4.93 13.68
C SER A 336 -1.20 -3.66 14.52
N THR A 337 -1.00 -2.48 13.94
CA THR A 337 -1.16 -1.21 14.65
C THR A 337 -2.62 -0.91 14.98
N THR A 338 -3.52 -1.21 14.05
CA THR A 338 -4.97 -1.10 14.31
C THR A 338 -5.42 -2.08 15.40
N ALA A 339 -4.92 -3.32 15.39
CA ALA A 339 -5.18 -4.29 16.45
C ALA A 339 -4.64 -3.80 17.81
N LEU A 340 -3.42 -3.28 17.85
CA LEU A 340 -2.82 -2.71 19.05
C LEU A 340 -3.70 -1.60 19.65
N ILE A 341 -4.19 -0.69 18.81
CA ILE A 341 -5.09 0.39 19.23
C ILE A 341 -6.38 -0.18 19.80
N ARG A 342 -7.03 -1.12 19.11
CA ARG A 342 -8.29 -1.73 19.55
C ARG A 342 -8.18 -2.51 20.85
N HIS A 343 -7.03 -3.11 21.12
CA HIS A 343 -6.79 -3.85 22.35
C HIS A 343 -6.53 -2.96 23.58
N ASN A 344 -6.09 -1.71 23.36
CA ASN A 344 -5.60 -0.85 24.44
C ASN A 344 -6.43 0.42 24.65
N LEU A 345 -7.31 0.79 23.72
CA LEU A 345 -8.12 2.00 23.79
C LEU A 345 -9.61 1.68 23.64
N SER A 346 -10.44 2.60 24.14
CA SER A 346 -11.88 2.59 23.88
C SER A 346 -12.20 2.93 22.41
N ALA A 347 -13.38 2.54 21.95
CA ALA A 347 -13.82 2.81 20.58
C ALA A 347 -13.88 4.32 20.24
N HIS A 348 -14.09 5.16 21.23
CA HIS A 348 -14.08 6.62 21.10
C HIS A 348 -12.71 7.17 20.69
N ASP A 349 -11.61 6.59 21.23
CA ASP A 349 -10.24 7.05 21.02
C ASP A 349 -9.52 6.38 19.84
N TRP A 350 -10.14 5.38 19.20
CA TRP A 350 -9.55 4.73 18.02
C TRP A 350 -9.18 5.69 16.90
N PRO A 351 -10.02 6.70 16.53
CA PRO A 351 -9.65 7.63 15.46
C PRO A 351 -8.38 8.42 15.76
N ALA A 352 -8.18 8.86 17.01
CA ALA A 352 -6.99 9.60 17.41
C ALA A 352 -5.72 8.71 17.33
N GLY A 353 -5.82 7.47 17.85
CA GLY A 353 -4.74 6.50 17.77
C GLY A 353 -4.39 6.14 16.33
N ILE A 354 -5.37 5.77 15.50
CA ILE A 354 -5.15 5.43 14.09
C ILE A 354 -4.53 6.61 13.33
N SER A 355 -4.99 7.84 13.59
CA SER A 355 -4.43 9.04 12.97
C SER A 355 -2.96 9.23 13.32
N ALA A 356 -2.58 9.09 14.60
CA ALA A 356 -1.19 9.21 15.04
C ALA A 356 -0.26 8.20 14.33
N PHE A 357 -0.68 6.93 14.27
CA PHE A 357 0.07 5.90 13.53
C PHE A 357 0.14 6.22 12.03
N THR A 358 -0.94 6.70 11.43
CA THR A 358 -0.95 7.08 10.01
C THR A 358 0.02 8.22 9.70
N VAL A 359 0.10 9.23 10.58
CA VAL A 359 1.01 10.37 10.41
C VAL A 359 2.47 9.92 10.43
N VAL A 360 2.88 9.14 11.44
CA VAL A 360 4.28 8.69 11.55
C VAL A 360 4.66 7.70 10.43
N PHE A 361 3.71 6.88 10.01
CA PHE A 361 3.89 6.01 8.85
C PHE A 361 4.09 6.79 7.55
N ALA A 362 3.28 7.82 7.33
CA ALA A 362 3.42 8.69 6.18
C ALA A 362 4.78 9.40 6.16
N ALA A 363 5.26 9.87 7.31
CA ALA A 363 6.60 10.46 7.42
C ALA A 363 7.69 9.47 6.98
N GLY A 364 7.64 8.21 7.46
CA GLY A 364 8.56 7.16 7.06
C GLY A 364 8.53 6.90 5.56
N GLN A 365 7.35 6.83 4.96
CA GLN A 365 7.17 6.60 3.51
C GLN A 365 7.63 7.76 2.63
N ILE A 366 7.57 9.00 3.14
CA ILE A 366 8.06 10.18 2.42
C ILE A 366 9.58 10.16 2.38
N ILE A 367 10.23 9.80 3.49
CA ILE A 367 11.69 9.88 3.64
C ILE A 367 12.37 8.64 3.02
N GLY A 368 11.80 7.46 3.17
CA GLY A 368 12.42 6.17 2.84
C GLY A 368 12.96 6.07 1.40
N PRO A 369 12.15 6.30 0.36
CA PRO A 369 12.58 6.12 -1.02
C PRO A 369 13.72 7.07 -1.43
N MET A 370 13.72 8.30 -0.90
CA MET A 370 14.80 9.26 -1.18
C MET A 370 16.13 8.81 -0.56
N ILE A 371 16.12 8.36 0.70
CA ILE A 371 17.34 7.86 1.38
C ILE A 371 17.88 6.64 0.64
N VAL A 372 17.02 5.68 0.30
CA VAL A 372 17.44 4.46 -0.42
C VAL A 372 17.99 4.81 -1.80
N GLY A 373 17.35 5.72 -2.53
CA GLY A 373 17.84 6.21 -3.81
C GLY A 373 19.19 6.92 -3.69
N TRP A 374 19.36 7.77 -2.68
CA TRP A 374 20.63 8.45 -2.42
C TRP A 374 21.76 7.47 -2.06
N ILE A 375 21.48 6.45 -1.27
CA ILE A 375 22.43 5.37 -0.95
C ILE A 375 22.82 4.63 -2.24
N ALA A 376 21.86 4.34 -3.11
CA ALA A 376 22.12 3.67 -4.39
C ALA A 376 23.01 4.51 -5.30
N ASP A 377 22.74 5.81 -5.44
CA ASP A 377 23.55 6.73 -6.26
C ASP A 377 24.95 6.94 -5.67
N SER A 378 25.10 6.92 -4.33
CA SER A 378 26.38 7.15 -3.66
C SER A 378 27.39 5.99 -3.85
N ALA A 379 26.95 4.85 -4.32
CA ALA A 379 27.83 3.72 -4.61
C ALA A 379 28.48 3.81 -5.99
N ALA A 380 27.87 4.55 -6.93
CA ALA A 380 28.33 4.69 -8.31
C ALA A 380 29.75 5.32 -8.48
N PRO A 381 30.24 6.24 -7.60
CA PRO A 381 31.58 6.80 -7.71
C PRO A 381 32.71 5.85 -7.28
N VAL A 382 32.40 4.70 -6.67
CA VAL A 382 33.42 3.75 -6.21
C VAL A 382 33.88 2.89 -7.39
N ALA A 383 35.16 2.95 -7.74
CA ALA A 383 35.72 2.18 -8.83
C ALA A 383 35.39 0.68 -8.70
N GLY A 384 34.70 0.14 -9.71
CA GLY A 384 34.26 -1.26 -9.76
C GLY A 384 32.91 -1.57 -9.10
N ALA A 385 32.22 -0.60 -8.49
CA ALA A 385 30.86 -0.82 -7.99
C ALA A 385 29.84 -0.72 -9.13
N SER A 386 28.88 -1.63 -9.13
CA SER A 386 27.76 -1.66 -10.08
C SER A 386 26.51 -0.96 -9.49
N ASP A 387 25.54 -0.63 -10.35
CA ASP A 387 24.21 -0.15 -9.92
C ASP A 387 23.54 -1.18 -8.99
N ALA A 388 23.78 -2.48 -9.23
CA ALA A 388 23.28 -3.53 -8.35
C ALA A 388 23.84 -3.43 -6.91
N ASP A 389 25.12 -3.08 -6.73
CA ASP A 389 25.72 -2.92 -5.42
C ASP A 389 25.11 -1.74 -4.66
N GLY A 390 24.85 -0.64 -5.36
CA GLY A 390 24.19 0.53 -4.79
C GLY A 390 22.77 0.21 -4.30
N LEU A 391 21.98 -0.44 -5.14
CA LEU A 391 20.63 -0.88 -4.81
C LEU A 391 20.60 -1.91 -3.66
N ALA A 392 21.56 -2.86 -3.65
CA ALA A 392 21.70 -3.82 -2.56
C ALA A 392 21.97 -3.11 -1.23
N ARG A 393 22.88 -2.12 -1.17
CA ARG A 393 23.12 -1.30 0.02
C ARG A 393 21.86 -0.58 0.47
N GLY A 394 21.06 -0.05 -0.46
CA GLY A 394 19.77 0.58 -0.18
C GLY A 394 18.76 -0.39 0.45
N LEU A 395 18.71 -1.65 -0.02
CA LEU A 395 17.85 -2.67 0.57
C LEU A 395 18.37 -3.17 1.92
N ILE A 396 19.68 -3.25 2.13
CA ILE A 396 20.28 -3.54 3.44
C ILE A 396 19.87 -2.45 4.45
N PHE A 397 19.98 -1.17 4.07
CA PHE A 397 19.47 -0.06 4.90
C PHE A 397 17.99 -0.22 5.22
N SER A 398 17.16 -0.58 4.25
CA SER A 398 15.72 -0.83 4.43
C SER A 398 15.47 -1.97 5.43
N ALA A 399 16.23 -3.06 5.35
CA ALA A 399 16.15 -4.17 6.29
C ALA A 399 16.56 -3.76 7.71
N MET A 400 17.63 -2.98 7.84
CA MET A 400 18.08 -2.45 9.15
C MET A 400 17.02 -1.54 9.77
N ALA A 401 16.37 -0.68 8.98
CA ALA A 401 15.26 0.15 9.44
C ALA A 401 14.10 -0.72 9.96
N LEU A 402 13.73 -1.80 9.27
CA LEU A 402 12.70 -2.74 9.70
C LEU A 402 13.06 -3.45 11.00
N TRP A 403 14.30 -3.90 11.17
CA TRP A 403 14.76 -4.54 12.40
C TRP A 403 14.86 -3.55 13.57
N LEU A 404 15.29 -2.31 13.31
CA LEU A 404 15.23 -1.25 14.31
C LEU A 404 13.77 -0.97 14.71
N GLY A 405 12.86 -0.98 13.74
CA GLY A 405 11.42 -0.92 13.99
C GLY A 405 10.89 -2.07 14.84
N ALA A 406 11.39 -3.28 14.62
CA ALA A 406 11.07 -4.44 15.44
C ALA A 406 11.58 -4.28 16.88
N LEU A 407 12.80 -3.76 17.05
CA LEU A 407 13.39 -3.49 18.36
C LEU A 407 12.55 -2.48 19.15
N PHE A 408 12.17 -1.36 18.55
CA PHE A 408 11.28 -0.39 19.20
C PHE A 408 9.93 -1.03 19.54
N ALA A 409 9.28 -1.68 18.57
CA ALA A 409 7.98 -2.30 18.78
C ALA A 409 7.99 -3.35 19.89
N SER A 410 9.08 -4.10 20.07
CA SER A 410 9.22 -5.11 21.13
C SER A 410 9.18 -4.51 22.54
N ARG A 411 9.54 -3.23 22.69
CA ARG A 411 9.49 -2.50 23.97
C ARG A 411 8.09 -1.97 24.30
N GLN A 412 7.16 -1.98 23.33
CA GLN A 412 5.80 -1.52 23.56
C GLN A 412 5.04 -2.54 24.42
N LYS A 413 4.71 -2.14 25.63
CA LYS A 413 3.87 -2.92 26.55
C LYS A 413 2.40 -2.71 26.23
N ALA A 414 1.55 -3.69 26.62
CA ALA A 414 0.13 -3.48 26.68
C ALA A 414 -0.17 -2.43 27.75
N LEU A 415 -1.15 -1.57 27.50
CA LEU A 415 -1.59 -0.62 28.50
C LEU A 415 -2.39 -1.36 29.58
N GLN A 416 -2.05 -1.12 30.84
CA GLN A 416 -2.86 -1.62 31.96
C GLN A 416 -4.23 -0.97 31.88
N GLN A 417 -5.28 -1.78 31.82
CA GLN A 417 -6.64 -1.29 32.02
C GLN A 417 -6.67 -0.67 33.43
N ALA A 418 -7.10 0.58 33.53
CA ALA A 418 -7.38 1.16 34.84
C ALA A 418 -8.42 0.30 35.55
N PRO A 419 -8.23 0.00 36.85
CA PRO A 419 -9.14 -0.84 37.62
C PRO A 419 -10.57 -0.28 37.65
#